data_e3fd47f882625ffa075dfee4da85487d
#
_entry.id   e3fd47f882625ffa075dfee4da85487d
#
_cell.length_a   1.000
_cell.length_b   1.000
_cell.length_c   1.000
_cell.angle_alpha   90.00
_cell.angle_beta   90.00
_cell.angle_gamma   90.00
#
_symmetry.space_group_name_H-M   'P 1'
#
loop_
_entity.id
_entity.type
_entity.pdbx_description
1 polymer ?
#
loop_
_entity_poly.entity_id
_entity_poly.type
_entity_poly.pdbx_seq_one_letter_code
_entity_poly.pdbx_strand_id
1 'polypeptide(L)'
;MAYTINRTDGTANTTITDGTVDNTTSVQLFGKSFSGFGEGLNENLVKLLENSASTSAPSAPLKGELWFDTSTAQLKVYDGTSFKPSAGAKSQNSAPTTPSAGDLWHDSDNDQLYVHTGSAFQLVGPVYTAGQTLSGWKIETLAS
;
A
#
# COMPACT_ATOMS: atom_id res chain seq x y z
N MET A 1 -21.70 -29.51 9.93
CA MET A 1 -22.48 -28.28 9.70
C MET A 1 -21.49 -27.25 9.19
N ALA A 2 -21.93 -26.25 8.43
CA ALA A 2 -21.01 -25.20 7.95
C ALA A 2 -21.61 -23.83 8.33
N TYR A 3 -20.79 -22.79 8.38
CA TYR A 3 -21.25 -21.42 8.57
C TYR A 3 -20.52 -20.46 7.62
N THR A 4 -21.18 -19.35 7.29
CA THR A 4 -20.66 -18.35 6.37
C THR A 4 -20.04 -17.20 7.15
N ILE A 5 -18.84 -16.78 6.71
CA ILE A 5 -18.17 -15.57 7.16
C ILE A 5 -18.47 -14.46 6.15
N ASN A 6 -18.99 -13.36 6.65
CA ASN A 6 -19.32 -12.19 5.84
C ASN A 6 -18.22 -11.13 5.94
N ARG A 7 -18.05 -10.35 4.88
CA ARG A 7 -17.28 -9.11 4.87
C ARG A 7 -18.01 -8.00 5.63
N THR A 8 -17.33 -6.91 5.89
CA THR A 8 -17.91 -5.74 6.58
C THR A 8 -19.12 -5.14 5.85
N ASP A 9 -19.18 -5.26 4.53
CA ASP A 9 -20.28 -4.80 3.70
C ASP A 9 -21.50 -5.78 3.70
N GLY A 10 -21.41 -6.88 4.46
CA GLY A 10 -22.44 -7.92 4.55
C GLY A 10 -22.39 -8.96 3.46
N THR A 11 -21.53 -8.83 2.45
CA THR A 11 -21.37 -9.86 1.40
C THR A 11 -20.64 -11.10 1.95
N ALA A 12 -21.01 -12.29 1.47
CA ALA A 12 -20.33 -13.52 1.85
C ALA A 12 -18.87 -13.51 1.37
N ASN A 13 -17.95 -13.82 2.29
CA ASN A 13 -16.54 -14.00 1.96
C ASN A 13 -16.26 -15.48 1.66
N THR A 14 -16.57 -16.35 2.60
CA THR A 14 -16.37 -17.80 2.47
C THR A 14 -17.34 -18.57 3.35
N THR A 15 -17.48 -19.87 3.09
CA THR A 15 -18.26 -20.80 3.94
C THR A 15 -17.33 -21.89 4.45
N ILE A 16 -17.26 -22.05 5.78
CA ILE A 16 -16.32 -22.94 6.44
C ILE A 16 -17.03 -24.14 6.99
N THR A 17 -16.53 -25.33 6.67
CA THR A 17 -17.05 -26.60 7.21
C THR A 17 -16.50 -26.84 8.61
N ASP A 18 -17.30 -27.49 9.48
CA ASP A 18 -16.90 -27.87 10.84
C ASP A 18 -15.62 -28.71 10.80
N GLY A 19 -14.68 -28.43 11.71
CA GLY A 19 -13.42 -29.15 11.85
C GLY A 19 -12.36 -28.83 10.79
N THR A 20 -12.58 -27.83 9.93
CA THR A 20 -11.62 -27.44 8.87
C THR A 20 -11.06 -26.04 9.06
N VAL A 21 -9.98 -25.72 8.34
CA VAL A 21 -9.41 -24.37 8.22
C VAL A 21 -9.58 -23.90 6.78
N ASP A 22 -10.01 -22.66 6.63
CA ASP A 22 -10.06 -21.96 5.35
C ASP A 22 -8.89 -20.96 5.25
N ASN A 23 -8.12 -21.03 4.16
CA ASN A 23 -6.95 -20.19 3.86
C ASN A 23 -7.21 -19.33 2.61
N THR A 24 -8.45 -19.03 2.29
CA THR A 24 -8.82 -18.19 1.14
C THR A 24 -8.65 -16.69 1.42
N THR A 25 -8.25 -16.33 2.64
CA THR A 25 -7.85 -14.97 3.03
C THR A 25 -6.41 -14.96 3.55
N SER A 26 -5.85 -13.78 3.76
CA SER A 26 -4.52 -13.61 4.33
C SER A 26 -4.37 -14.14 5.75
N VAL A 27 -5.48 -14.27 6.50
CA VAL A 27 -5.53 -14.91 7.81
C VAL A 27 -6.28 -16.24 7.72
N GLN A 28 -6.03 -17.14 8.66
CA GLN A 28 -6.73 -18.42 8.73
C GLN A 28 -8.13 -18.25 9.34
N LEU A 29 -9.12 -18.88 8.74
CA LEU A 29 -10.48 -18.90 9.26
C LEU A 29 -10.83 -20.32 9.70
N PHE A 30 -11.27 -20.47 10.95
CA PHE A 30 -11.45 -21.79 11.58
C PHE A 30 -12.91 -22.21 11.60
N GLY A 31 -13.19 -23.43 11.15
CA GLY A 31 -14.48 -24.07 11.27
C GLY A 31 -14.79 -24.45 12.72
N LYS A 32 -16.09 -24.61 13.04
CA LYS A 32 -16.52 -25.04 14.37
C LYS A 32 -15.83 -26.36 14.76
N SER A 33 -15.43 -26.47 16.02
CA SER A 33 -14.75 -27.65 16.58
C SER A 33 -13.42 -28.02 15.92
N PHE A 34 -12.77 -27.07 15.23
CA PHE A 34 -11.39 -27.27 14.77
C PHE A 34 -10.43 -27.39 15.97
N SER A 35 -9.65 -28.48 16.00
CA SER A 35 -8.61 -28.67 17.04
C SER A 35 -7.45 -27.72 16.78
N GLY A 36 -7.02 -26.94 17.79
CA GLY A 36 -5.94 -25.95 17.66
C GLY A 36 -6.42 -24.54 17.25
N PHE A 37 -7.73 -24.31 17.20
CA PHE A 37 -8.26 -23.00 16.84
C PHE A 37 -7.72 -21.86 17.72
N GLY A 38 -7.44 -22.12 19.02
CA GLY A 38 -6.95 -21.10 19.95
C GLY A 38 -5.55 -20.60 19.60
N GLU A 39 -4.65 -21.51 19.19
CA GLU A 39 -3.30 -21.16 18.73
C GLU A 39 -3.39 -20.34 17.43
N GLY A 40 -4.06 -20.84 16.43
CA GLY A 40 -4.19 -20.16 15.15
C GLY A 40 -4.93 -18.81 15.24
N LEU A 41 -5.91 -18.66 16.14
CA LEU A 41 -6.54 -17.38 16.39
C LEU A 41 -5.54 -16.36 16.99
N ASN A 42 -4.72 -16.79 17.95
CA ASN A 42 -3.69 -15.93 18.54
C ASN A 42 -2.63 -15.53 17.50
N GLU A 43 -2.20 -16.45 16.63
CA GLU A 43 -1.30 -16.14 15.52
C GLU A 43 -1.90 -15.14 14.53
N ASN A 44 -3.19 -15.28 14.21
CA ASN A 44 -3.90 -14.30 13.39
C ASN A 44 -3.93 -12.90 14.05
N LEU A 45 -4.16 -12.84 15.37
CA LEU A 45 -4.15 -11.57 16.10
C LEU A 45 -2.76 -10.92 16.07
N VAL A 46 -1.70 -11.69 16.29
CA VAL A 46 -0.31 -11.18 16.17
C VAL A 46 -0.04 -10.69 14.75
N LYS A 47 -0.42 -11.45 13.73
CA LYS A 47 -0.29 -11.05 12.33
C LYS A 47 -1.01 -9.73 12.04
N LEU A 48 -2.21 -9.53 12.60
CA LEU A 48 -2.95 -8.26 12.46
C LEU A 48 -2.27 -7.12 13.24
N LEU A 49 -1.72 -7.38 14.44
CA LEU A 49 -0.96 -6.39 15.20
C LEU A 49 0.29 -5.92 14.45
N GLU A 50 0.95 -6.82 13.74
CA GLU A 50 2.13 -6.54 12.92
C GLU A 50 1.78 -5.97 11.53
N ASN A 51 0.49 -5.77 11.23
CA ASN A 51 0.00 -5.42 9.89
C ASN A 51 0.54 -6.37 8.81
N SER A 52 0.50 -7.67 9.09
CA SER A 52 1.03 -8.72 8.19
C SER A 52 2.49 -8.50 7.78
N ALA A 53 3.34 -8.02 8.70
CA ALA A 53 4.74 -7.66 8.43
C ALA A 53 5.52 -8.80 7.78
N SER A 54 6.06 -8.57 6.59
CA SER A 54 6.78 -9.58 5.80
C SER A 54 7.52 -8.97 4.62
N THR A 55 8.45 -9.70 4.02
CA THR A 55 9.15 -9.28 2.79
C THR A 55 8.32 -9.50 1.52
N SER A 56 7.23 -10.27 1.63
CA SER A 56 6.35 -10.59 0.50
C SER A 56 4.91 -10.20 0.86
N ALA A 57 4.19 -9.65 -0.10
CA ALA A 57 2.80 -9.27 0.09
C ALA A 57 1.93 -10.46 0.54
N PRO A 58 0.96 -10.26 1.44
CA PRO A 58 0.00 -11.29 1.82
C PRO A 58 -0.68 -11.90 0.58
N SER A 59 -0.82 -13.23 0.58
CA SER A 59 -1.62 -13.93 -0.43
C SER A 59 -3.11 -13.70 -0.14
N ALA A 60 -3.93 -13.61 -1.19
CA ALA A 60 -5.38 -13.43 -1.10
C ALA A 60 -5.85 -12.29 -0.17
N PRO A 61 -5.30 -11.07 -0.29
CA PRO A 61 -5.67 -9.96 0.56
C PRO A 61 -7.10 -9.48 0.29
N LEU A 62 -7.76 -8.96 1.32
CA LEU A 62 -9.03 -8.26 1.18
C LEU A 62 -8.79 -6.76 0.96
N LYS A 63 -9.67 -6.11 0.19
CA LYS A 63 -9.59 -4.66 -0.05
C LYS A 63 -9.59 -3.89 1.28
N GLY A 64 -8.63 -3.01 1.45
CA GLY A 64 -8.41 -2.25 2.68
C GLY A 64 -7.42 -2.91 3.65
N GLU A 65 -6.93 -4.11 3.34
CA GLU A 65 -5.93 -4.80 4.17
C GLU A 65 -4.60 -4.06 4.21
N LEU A 66 -4.00 -3.99 5.39
CA LEU A 66 -2.71 -3.38 5.62
C LEU A 66 -1.59 -4.43 5.56
N TRP A 67 -0.47 -4.05 4.98
CA TRP A 67 0.76 -4.82 4.93
C TRP A 67 1.97 -3.93 5.21
N PHE A 68 2.74 -4.27 6.25
CA PHE A 68 4.03 -3.64 6.47
C PHE A 68 5.11 -4.39 5.69
N ASP A 69 5.53 -3.81 4.58
CA ASP A 69 6.62 -4.34 3.76
C ASP A 69 7.96 -4.11 4.46
N THR A 70 8.51 -5.18 5.04
CA THR A 70 9.77 -5.11 5.79
C THR A 70 11.00 -4.89 4.90
N SER A 71 10.90 -5.15 3.58
CA SER A 71 12.00 -4.91 2.64
C SER A 71 12.19 -3.43 2.33
N THR A 72 11.11 -2.65 2.37
CA THR A 72 11.10 -1.20 2.10
C THR A 72 10.80 -0.36 3.33
N ALA A 73 10.51 -0.99 4.49
CA ALA A 73 10.05 -0.35 5.72
C ALA A 73 8.84 0.58 5.50
N GLN A 74 7.88 0.14 4.66
CA GLN A 74 6.70 0.93 4.29
C GLN A 74 5.41 0.22 4.66
N LEU A 75 4.47 0.98 5.23
CA LEU A 75 3.09 0.52 5.38
C LEU A 75 2.35 0.70 4.05
N LYS A 76 1.67 -0.34 3.60
CA LYS A 76 0.90 -0.38 2.35
C LYS A 76 -0.53 -0.79 2.62
N VAL A 77 -1.45 -0.35 1.76
CA VAL A 77 -2.87 -0.71 1.79
C VAL A 77 -3.27 -1.36 0.46
N TYR A 78 -4.05 -2.44 0.52
CA TYR A 78 -4.57 -3.12 -0.67
C TYR A 78 -5.78 -2.38 -1.22
N ASP A 79 -5.71 -1.86 -2.45
CA ASP A 79 -6.79 -1.11 -3.10
C ASP A 79 -7.86 -1.99 -3.77
N GLY A 80 -7.66 -3.32 -3.74
CA GLY A 80 -8.47 -4.34 -4.44
C GLY A 80 -7.78 -4.90 -5.67
N THR A 81 -6.63 -4.34 -6.08
CA THR A 81 -5.83 -4.78 -7.23
C THR A 81 -4.36 -4.95 -6.86
N SER A 82 -3.81 -4.03 -6.07
CA SER A 82 -2.41 -4.04 -5.64
C SER A 82 -2.22 -3.32 -4.31
N PHE A 83 -1.11 -3.61 -3.64
CA PHE A 83 -0.70 -2.86 -2.44
C PHE A 83 -0.07 -1.52 -2.85
N LYS A 84 -0.61 -0.43 -2.32
CA LYS A 84 -0.15 0.94 -2.51
C LYS A 84 0.46 1.48 -1.21
N PRO A 85 1.55 2.26 -1.25
CA PRO A 85 2.05 2.95 -0.06
C PRO A 85 0.94 3.81 0.58
N SER A 86 0.82 3.75 1.91
CA SER A 86 -0.20 4.50 2.64
C SER A 86 0.17 5.97 2.82
N ALA A 87 1.45 6.31 2.70
CA ALA A 87 1.96 7.66 2.85
C ALA A 87 3.35 7.82 2.21
N GLY A 88 3.71 9.09 1.91
CA GLY A 88 5.02 9.48 1.42
C GLY A 88 5.19 9.40 -0.09
N ALA A 89 6.28 10.02 -0.56
CA ALA A 89 6.70 9.91 -1.95
C ALA A 89 7.46 8.59 -2.16
N LYS A 90 7.30 7.98 -3.32
CA LYS A 90 8.13 6.86 -3.74
C LYS A 90 9.50 7.40 -4.14
N SER A 91 10.55 7.09 -3.37
CA SER A 91 11.91 7.55 -3.66
C SER A 91 12.64 6.53 -4.54
N GLN A 92 13.02 6.93 -5.73
CA GLN A 92 13.77 6.14 -6.71
C GLN A 92 14.32 7.05 -7.81
N ASN A 93 15.31 6.54 -8.56
CA ASN A 93 16.01 7.31 -9.61
C ASN A 93 15.26 7.38 -10.96
N SER A 94 14.13 6.72 -11.08
CA SER A 94 13.31 6.73 -12.31
C SER A 94 11.84 6.82 -11.97
N ALA A 95 11.06 7.45 -12.83
CA ALA A 95 9.63 7.60 -12.60
C ALA A 95 8.91 6.24 -12.41
N PRO A 96 7.98 6.13 -11.43
CA PRO A 96 7.17 4.92 -11.26
C PRO A 96 6.42 4.52 -12.54
N THR A 97 6.40 3.22 -12.85
CA THR A 97 5.83 2.71 -14.11
C THR A 97 4.30 2.56 -14.08
N THR A 98 3.71 2.46 -12.89
CA THR A 98 2.26 2.30 -12.71
C THR A 98 1.71 3.31 -11.69
N PRO A 99 1.85 4.61 -11.95
CA PRO A 99 1.37 5.62 -11.02
C PRO A 99 -0.14 5.83 -11.13
N SER A 100 -0.75 6.29 -10.04
CA SER A 100 -2.11 6.81 -10.01
C SER A 100 -2.10 8.34 -9.88
N ALA A 101 -3.18 9.00 -10.26
CA ALA A 101 -3.32 10.44 -10.05
C ALA A 101 -3.17 10.78 -8.55
N GLY A 102 -2.33 11.74 -8.23
CA GLY A 102 -2.01 12.14 -6.86
C GLY A 102 -0.80 11.43 -6.25
N ASP A 103 -0.25 10.39 -6.90
CA ASP A 103 0.97 9.74 -6.41
C ASP A 103 2.15 10.71 -6.42
N LEU A 104 2.96 10.66 -5.36
CA LEU A 104 4.17 11.43 -5.23
C LEU A 104 5.40 10.58 -5.57
N TRP A 105 6.34 11.18 -6.27
CA TRP A 105 7.63 10.59 -6.59
C TRP A 105 8.76 11.55 -6.24
N HIS A 106 9.69 11.10 -5.42
CA HIS A 106 10.95 11.76 -5.16
C HIS A 106 12.02 11.18 -6.11
N ASP A 107 12.45 11.97 -7.06
CA ASP A 107 13.60 11.66 -7.92
C ASP A 107 14.87 11.76 -7.10
N SER A 108 15.47 10.61 -6.76
CA SER A 108 16.67 10.56 -5.91
C SER A 108 17.95 10.99 -6.61
N ASP A 109 17.96 11.09 -7.95
CA ASP A 109 19.13 11.57 -8.70
C ASP A 109 19.20 13.09 -8.75
N ASN A 110 18.03 13.75 -8.77
CA ASN A 110 17.93 15.20 -8.90
C ASN A 110 17.41 15.89 -7.63
N ASP A 111 17.11 15.13 -6.56
CA ASP A 111 16.48 15.63 -5.31
C ASP A 111 15.20 16.45 -5.58
N GLN A 112 14.37 15.98 -6.49
CA GLN A 112 13.15 16.66 -6.92
C GLN A 112 11.90 15.86 -6.58
N LEU A 113 10.86 16.57 -6.13
CA LEU A 113 9.56 15.97 -5.84
C LEU A 113 8.58 16.24 -6.99
N TYR A 114 7.90 15.19 -7.41
CA TYR A 114 6.88 15.22 -8.46
C TYR A 114 5.53 14.70 -7.96
N VAL A 115 4.45 15.17 -8.56
CA VAL A 115 3.09 14.64 -8.41
C VAL A 115 2.61 14.11 -9.75
N HIS A 116 1.97 12.93 -9.75
CA HIS A 116 1.34 12.38 -10.95
C HIS A 116 -0.05 12.99 -11.15
N THR A 117 -0.28 13.63 -12.30
CA THR A 117 -1.54 14.33 -12.62
C THR A 117 -2.65 13.41 -13.14
N GLY A 118 -2.36 12.11 -13.32
CA GLY A 118 -3.20 11.14 -14.03
C GLY A 118 -2.69 10.85 -15.45
N SER A 119 -1.85 11.72 -16.01
CA SER A 119 -1.24 11.56 -17.34
C SER A 119 0.29 11.64 -17.33
N ALA A 120 0.88 12.44 -16.45
CA ALA A 120 2.32 12.63 -16.35
C ALA A 120 2.74 13.06 -14.94
N PHE A 121 4.02 12.90 -14.63
CA PHE A 121 4.63 13.49 -13.44
C PHE A 121 4.93 14.96 -13.69
N GLN A 122 4.48 15.82 -12.77
CA GLN A 122 4.71 17.25 -12.76
C GLN A 122 5.52 17.63 -11.52
N LEU A 123 6.54 18.47 -11.68
CA LEU A 123 7.37 18.95 -10.59
C LEU A 123 6.51 19.69 -9.54
N VAL A 124 6.66 19.30 -8.27
CA VAL A 124 6.03 19.99 -7.13
C VAL A 124 6.94 21.15 -6.72
N GLY A 125 6.57 22.35 -7.12
CA GLY A 125 7.33 23.54 -6.81
C GLY A 125 7.10 24.64 -7.84
N PRO A 126 7.61 25.83 -7.62
CA PRO A 126 7.51 26.87 -8.61
C PRO A 126 8.32 26.47 -9.85
N VAL A 127 7.67 26.50 -11.00
CA VAL A 127 8.37 26.41 -12.29
C VAL A 127 8.99 27.76 -12.55
N TYR A 128 10.29 27.85 -12.42
CA TYR A 128 11.01 29.09 -12.65
C TYR A 128 11.31 29.27 -14.13
N THR A 129 10.84 30.37 -14.72
CA THR A 129 11.25 30.78 -16.04
C THR A 129 12.28 31.90 -15.93
N ALA A 130 13.28 31.90 -16.79
CA ALA A 130 14.30 32.96 -16.81
C ALA A 130 13.64 34.36 -16.85
N GLY A 131 14.07 35.24 -15.99
CA GLY A 131 13.52 36.59 -15.86
C GLY A 131 12.38 36.75 -14.84
N GLN A 132 11.87 35.67 -14.22
CA GLN A 132 10.91 35.77 -13.12
C GLN A 132 11.58 36.29 -11.85
N THR A 133 10.87 37.15 -11.11
CA THR A 133 11.31 37.69 -9.82
C THR A 133 10.48 37.04 -8.71
N LEU A 134 11.16 36.40 -7.76
CA LEU A 134 10.55 35.84 -6.55
C LEU A 134 11.11 36.57 -5.33
N SER A 135 10.24 37.18 -4.55
CA SER A 135 10.62 37.87 -3.30
C SER A 135 11.85 38.81 -3.45
N GLY A 136 11.97 39.50 -4.57
CA GLY A 136 13.09 40.41 -4.84
C GLY A 136 14.33 39.76 -5.47
N TRP A 137 14.35 38.44 -5.65
CA TRP A 137 15.44 37.72 -6.32
C TRP A 137 15.06 37.43 -7.78
N LYS A 138 15.91 37.83 -8.70
CA LYS A 138 15.74 37.56 -10.13
C LYS A 138 16.45 36.26 -10.47
N ILE A 139 15.75 35.34 -11.14
CA ILE A 139 16.35 34.13 -11.67
C ILE A 139 16.97 34.46 -13.01
N GLU A 140 18.27 34.35 -13.10
CA GLU A 140 19.03 34.52 -14.34
C GLU A 140 19.55 33.16 -14.81
N THR A 141 19.49 32.89 -16.10
CA THR A 141 20.20 31.76 -16.69
C THR A 141 21.71 32.03 -16.58
N LEU A 142 22.41 31.13 -15.91
CA LEU A 142 23.88 31.13 -15.99
C LEU A 142 24.22 30.85 -17.46
N ALA A 143 24.93 31.82 -18.09
CA ALA A 143 25.50 31.60 -19.40
C ALA A 143 26.53 30.48 -19.29
N SER A 144 26.34 29.39 -20.02
CA SER A 144 27.31 28.30 -20.20
C SER A 144 28.50 28.75 -21.02
#